data_564dc67dc2340b607473205fdb53673e
#
_entry.id   564dc67dc2340b607473205fdb53673e
#
_cell.length_a   1.000
_cell.length_b   1.000
_cell.length_c   1.000
_cell.angle_alpha   90.00
_cell.angle_beta   90.00
_cell.angle_gamma   90.00
#
_symmetry.space_group_name_H-M   'P 1'
#
loop_
_entity.id
_entity.type
_entity.pdbx_description
1 polymer ?
#
loop_
_entity_poly.entity_id
_entity_poly.type
_entity_poly.pdbx_seq_one_letter_code
_entity_poly.pdbx_strand_id
1 'polypeptide(L)'
;MQEADGSLRGATALDAYYKGSCAFAFAGQSNAAGRLIDFAAQRFLKPDGDLDGSGVGWYDRFRIYPHAWLLWGAIELGRLETAAALAGFLERQYNDSTGGFRADADGTEEIMTTSLAGLALLRAGRTDMARGAGAWLERVLEAQPDLLRGLVHVWKPGVGLTEGDCSVWYRVNAAEPRQWYFQYGISAALLADLSRQTGEARWLELARRYLHASAHCYEDRYRTPQSGKIGWGAAWTYALSGLAEDKELVTAVERGLCDLQGGDGSWNGEGVYDASPAPASALARMDVTSEFVALLSMMSETTSGGKLDVRKPGKS
;
A
#
# COMPACT_ATOMS: atom_id res chain seq x y z
N MET A 1 15.33 12.94 -12.66
CA MET A 1 14.64 13.78 -13.67
C MET A 1 13.98 12.88 -14.69
N GLN A 2 12.73 13.17 -15.07
CA GLN A 2 12.01 12.42 -16.10
C GLN A 2 12.44 12.89 -17.49
N GLU A 3 12.73 11.96 -18.39
CA GLU A 3 13.06 12.20 -19.78
C GLU A 3 11.77 12.35 -20.65
N ALA A 4 11.93 12.71 -21.91
CA ALA A 4 10.78 12.94 -22.80
C ALA A 4 9.94 11.70 -23.08
N ASP A 5 10.56 10.52 -23.08
CA ASP A 5 9.91 9.21 -23.27
C ASP A 5 9.25 8.67 -21.99
N GLY A 6 9.35 9.39 -20.88
CA GLY A 6 8.79 8.98 -19.60
C GLY A 6 9.76 8.23 -18.68
N SER A 7 10.93 7.84 -19.18
CA SER A 7 11.95 7.20 -18.35
C SER A 7 12.47 8.13 -17.26
N LEU A 8 13.00 7.54 -16.18
CA LEU A 8 13.68 8.27 -15.12
C LEU A 8 15.19 8.11 -15.28
N ARG A 9 15.92 9.23 -15.34
CA ARG A 9 17.35 9.22 -15.61
C ARG A 9 18.10 8.33 -14.64
N GLY A 10 18.83 7.36 -15.19
CA GLY A 10 19.63 6.42 -14.41
C GLY A 10 18.87 5.30 -13.75
N ALA A 11 17.54 5.18 -13.96
CA ALA A 11 16.71 4.12 -13.42
C ALA A 11 16.34 3.11 -14.51
N THR A 12 16.68 1.85 -14.29
CA THR A 12 16.47 0.76 -15.27
C THR A 12 15.58 -0.38 -14.75
N ALA A 13 15.32 -0.42 -13.45
CA ALA A 13 14.56 -1.47 -12.79
C ALA A 13 13.15 -0.99 -12.38
N LEU A 14 12.23 -1.92 -12.24
CA LEU A 14 10.82 -1.70 -11.95
C LEU A 14 10.57 -0.90 -10.67
N ASP A 15 11.39 -1.09 -9.66
CA ASP A 15 11.26 -0.44 -8.34
C ASP A 15 11.32 1.10 -8.38
N ALA A 16 11.91 1.68 -9.42
CA ALA A 16 11.89 3.13 -9.63
C ALA A 16 10.56 3.65 -10.23
N TYR A 17 9.71 2.79 -10.77
CA TYR A 17 8.58 3.20 -11.62
C TYR A 17 7.20 2.90 -11.05
N TYR A 18 7.03 1.81 -10.31
CA TYR A 18 5.70 1.27 -10.01
C TYR A 18 4.83 2.18 -9.13
N LYS A 19 5.40 3.02 -8.26
CA LYS A 19 4.68 4.02 -7.45
C LYS A 19 4.62 5.40 -8.11
N GLY A 20 5.54 5.69 -9.01
CA GLY A 20 5.75 7.03 -9.56
C GLY A 20 4.55 7.57 -10.32
N SER A 21 3.78 6.73 -11.02
CA SER A 21 2.57 7.16 -11.72
C SER A 21 1.51 7.70 -10.75
N CYS A 22 1.28 7.01 -9.61
CA CYS A 22 0.41 7.49 -8.55
C CYS A 22 0.96 8.78 -7.91
N ALA A 23 2.27 8.82 -7.61
CA ALA A 23 2.90 9.98 -7.02
C ALA A 23 2.72 11.24 -7.86
N PHE A 24 3.01 11.19 -9.14
CA PHE A 24 2.81 12.32 -10.04
C PHE A 24 1.34 12.68 -10.23
N ALA A 25 0.44 11.67 -10.35
CA ALA A 25 -0.99 11.91 -10.51
C ALA A 25 -1.57 12.64 -9.29
N PHE A 26 -1.30 12.16 -8.08
CA PHE A 26 -1.81 12.76 -6.84
C PHE A 26 -1.17 14.12 -6.53
N ALA A 27 0.06 14.36 -7.00
CA ALA A 27 0.69 15.67 -6.95
C ALA A 27 0.20 16.64 -8.07
N GLY A 28 -0.84 16.28 -8.83
CA GLY A 28 -1.40 17.11 -9.90
C GLY A 28 -0.57 17.17 -11.18
N GLN A 29 0.45 16.31 -11.33
CA GLN A 29 1.37 16.28 -12.48
C GLN A 29 0.92 15.24 -13.53
N SER A 30 -0.32 15.32 -13.99
CA SER A 30 -0.96 14.30 -14.84
C SER A 30 -0.18 13.98 -16.13
N ASN A 31 0.46 14.98 -16.78
CA ASN A 31 1.27 14.74 -17.97
C ASN A 31 2.53 13.93 -17.67
N ALA A 32 3.18 14.18 -16.56
CA ALA A 32 4.37 13.41 -16.12
C ALA A 32 3.95 11.99 -15.71
N ALA A 33 2.85 11.85 -14.98
CA ALA A 33 2.27 10.57 -14.59
C ALA A 33 1.94 9.73 -15.83
N GLY A 34 1.29 10.34 -16.85
CA GLY A 34 0.94 9.66 -18.10
C GLY A 34 2.15 9.12 -18.85
N ARG A 35 3.19 9.93 -19.04
CA ARG A 35 4.43 9.45 -19.68
C ARG A 35 5.10 8.33 -18.90
N LEU A 36 5.10 8.41 -17.57
CA LEU A 36 5.74 7.42 -16.73
C LEU A 36 5.03 6.07 -16.76
N ILE A 37 3.69 6.05 -16.69
CA ILE A 37 2.93 4.80 -16.76
C ILE A 37 3.03 4.17 -18.16
N ASP A 38 3.02 4.98 -19.24
CA ASP A 38 3.17 4.50 -20.60
C ASP A 38 4.56 3.86 -20.80
N PHE A 39 5.63 4.49 -20.29
CA PHE A 39 6.98 3.92 -20.29
C PHE A 39 7.04 2.63 -19.46
N ALA A 40 6.50 2.63 -18.24
CA ALA A 40 6.51 1.46 -17.37
C ALA A 40 5.77 0.27 -18.00
N ALA A 41 4.61 0.50 -18.62
CA ALA A 41 3.87 -0.52 -19.34
C ALA A 41 4.65 -1.06 -20.55
N GLN A 42 5.23 -0.18 -21.36
CA GLN A 42 6.03 -0.63 -22.50
C GLN A 42 7.28 -1.42 -22.09
N ARG A 43 7.91 -1.04 -21.00
CA ARG A 43 9.21 -1.62 -20.59
C ARG A 43 9.07 -2.88 -19.74
N PHE A 44 8.05 -2.98 -18.89
CA PHE A 44 7.97 -4.03 -17.88
C PHE A 44 6.73 -4.92 -18.01
N LEU A 45 5.64 -4.48 -18.65
CA LEU A 45 4.41 -5.27 -18.74
C LEU A 45 4.57 -6.37 -19.81
N LYS A 46 4.36 -7.62 -19.41
CA LYS A 46 4.36 -8.78 -20.29
C LYS A 46 2.97 -9.03 -20.89
N PRO A 47 2.88 -9.80 -22.01
CA PRO A 47 1.58 -10.08 -22.66
C PRO A 47 0.55 -10.77 -21.75
N ASP A 48 0.99 -11.51 -20.74
CA ASP A 48 0.13 -12.18 -19.77
C ASP A 48 -0.29 -11.29 -18.59
N GLY A 49 0.12 -10.02 -18.60
CA GLY A 49 -0.17 -9.05 -17.54
C GLY A 49 0.80 -9.09 -16.37
N ASP A 50 1.77 -10.00 -16.38
CA ASP A 50 2.86 -10.02 -15.39
C ASP A 50 3.85 -8.87 -15.67
N LEU A 51 4.69 -8.57 -14.69
CA LEU A 51 5.73 -7.56 -14.80
C LEU A 51 7.12 -8.21 -14.87
N ASP A 52 8.03 -7.58 -15.61
CA ASP A 52 9.44 -7.91 -15.56
C ASP A 52 10.07 -7.29 -14.30
N GLY A 53 10.23 -8.10 -13.26
CA GLY A 53 10.88 -7.73 -12.01
C GLY A 53 12.38 -8.00 -11.99
N SER A 54 13.00 -8.25 -13.12
CA SER A 54 14.44 -8.54 -13.23
C SER A 54 15.26 -7.43 -12.57
N GLY A 55 16.18 -7.82 -11.70
CA GLY A 55 17.06 -6.90 -10.96
C GLY A 55 16.44 -6.31 -9.68
N VAL A 56 15.20 -6.67 -9.32
CA VAL A 56 14.55 -6.27 -8.08
C VAL A 56 14.60 -7.42 -7.08
N GLY A 57 15.49 -7.36 -6.10
CA GLY A 57 15.81 -8.49 -5.20
C GLY A 57 14.66 -8.97 -4.30
N TRP A 58 13.65 -8.12 -4.06
CA TRP A 58 12.47 -8.47 -3.26
C TRP A 58 11.27 -8.91 -4.09
N TYR A 59 11.34 -8.85 -5.44
CA TYR A 59 10.20 -9.02 -6.33
C TYR A 59 9.52 -10.39 -6.18
N ASP A 60 10.27 -11.47 -6.11
CA ASP A 60 9.72 -12.83 -6.02
C ASP A 60 8.88 -13.04 -4.77
N ARG A 61 9.18 -12.34 -3.68
CA ARG A 61 8.43 -12.40 -2.42
C ARG A 61 7.17 -11.52 -2.44
N PHE A 62 7.21 -10.38 -3.13
CA PHE A 62 6.11 -9.41 -3.17
C PHE A 62 5.66 -9.11 -4.59
N ARG A 63 5.65 -10.15 -5.42
CA ARG A 63 5.44 -10.05 -6.87
C ARG A 63 4.23 -9.20 -7.25
N ILE A 64 3.11 -9.34 -6.55
CA ILE A 64 1.87 -8.63 -6.87
C ILE A 64 1.82 -7.18 -6.37
N TYR A 65 2.73 -6.78 -5.50
CA TYR A 65 2.75 -5.43 -4.93
C TYR A 65 2.96 -4.33 -5.99
N PRO A 66 3.95 -4.42 -6.89
CA PRO A 66 4.09 -3.48 -7.99
C PRO A 66 2.91 -3.46 -8.96
N HIS A 67 2.29 -4.62 -9.23
CA HIS A 67 1.12 -4.71 -10.08
C HIS A 67 -0.04 -3.86 -9.54
N ALA A 68 -0.28 -3.93 -8.24
CA ALA A 68 -1.37 -3.20 -7.60
C ALA A 68 -1.17 -1.68 -7.67
N TRP A 69 0.06 -1.18 -7.45
CA TRP A 69 0.37 0.24 -7.62
C TRP A 69 0.23 0.71 -9.06
N LEU A 70 0.76 -0.07 -10.02
CA LEU A 70 0.62 0.26 -11.45
C LEU A 70 -0.83 0.19 -11.92
N LEU A 71 -1.61 -0.80 -11.46
CA LEU A 71 -3.04 -0.87 -11.73
C LEU A 71 -3.77 0.38 -11.25
N TRP A 72 -3.49 0.80 -10.02
CA TRP A 72 -4.08 2.02 -9.49
C TRP A 72 -3.71 3.23 -10.34
N GLY A 73 -2.43 3.43 -10.65
CA GLY A 73 -1.99 4.51 -11.53
C GLY A 73 -2.61 4.47 -12.93
N ALA A 74 -2.77 3.27 -13.50
CA ALA A 74 -3.39 3.09 -14.81
C ALA A 74 -4.89 3.49 -14.80
N ILE A 75 -5.61 3.17 -13.73
CA ILE A 75 -7.02 3.57 -13.54
C ILE A 75 -7.13 5.09 -13.41
N GLU A 76 -6.33 5.71 -12.54
CA GLU A 76 -6.35 7.17 -12.31
C GLU A 76 -6.03 7.96 -13.61
N LEU A 77 -5.22 7.40 -14.49
CA LEU A 77 -4.78 8.02 -15.72
C LEU A 77 -5.58 7.57 -16.96
N GLY A 78 -6.61 6.73 -16.78
CA GLY A 78 -7.46 6.24 -17.87
C GLY A 78 -6.74 5.31 -18.87
N ARG A 79 -5.68 4.63 -18.46
CA ARG A 79 -4.93 3.65 -19.27
C ARG A 79 -5.61 2.28 -19.22
N LEU A 80 -6.77 2.17 -19.86
CA LEU A 80 -7.70 1.04 -19.71
C LEU A 80 -7.10 -0.31 -20.14
N GLU A 81 -6.31 -0.36 -21.20
CA GLU A 81 -5.66 -1.60 -21.66
C GLU A 81 -4.62 -2.09 -20.63
N THR A 82 -3.77 -1.18 -20.16
CA THR A 82 -2.79 -1.48 -19.09
C THR A 82 -3.50 -1.91 -17.81
N ALA A 83 -4.57 -1.20 -17.43
CA ALA A 83 -5.36 -1.55 -16.24
C ALA A 83 -5.99 -2.94 -16.37
N ALA A 84 -6.55 -3.29 -17.54
CA ALA A 84 -7.16 -4.59 -17.77
C ALA A 84 -6.13 -5.74 -17.68
N ALA A 85 -4.93 -5.55 -18.26
CA ALA A 85 -3.87 -6.55 -18.21
C ALA A 85 -3.39 -6.79 -16.76
N LEU A 86 -3.12 -5.71 -16.01
CA LEU A 86 -2.68 -5.78 -14.61
C LEU A 86 -3.78 -6.35 -13.70
N ALA A 87 -5.05 -5.95 -13.88
CA ALA A 87 -6.17 -6.51 -13.12
C ALA A 87 -6.31 -8.01 -13.37
N GLY A 88 -6.27 -8.44 -14.64
CA GLY A 88 -6.33 -9.87 -14.99
C GLY A 88 -5.19 -10.69 -14.39
N PHE A 89 -4.00 -10.11 -14.24
CA PHE A 89 -2.91 -10.78 -13.52
C PHE A 89 -3.24 -10.92 -12.03
N LEU A 90 -3.67 -9.85 -11.36
CA LEU A 90 -4.03 -9.89 -9.94
C LEU A 90 -5.20 -10.84 -9.66
N GLU A 91 -6.22 -10.88 -10.52
CA GLU A 91 -7.35 -11.80 -10.41
C GLU A 91 -6.89 -13.27 -10.35
N ARG A 92 -5.85 -13.65 -11.12
CA ARG A 92 -5.28 -15.01 -11.08
C ARG A 92 -4.50 -15.32 -9.79
N GLN A 93 -4.10 -14.31 -9.03
CA GLN A 93 -3.44 -14.50 -7.73
C GLN A 93 -4.43 -14.59 -6.57
N TYR A 94 -5.70 -14.29 -6.80
CA TYR A 94 -6.73 -14.40 -5.79
C TYR A 94 -6.94 -15.86 -5.38
N ASN A 95 -7.09 -16.09 -4.09
CA ASN A 95 -7.38 -17.41 -3.53
C ASN A 95 -8.84 -17.44 -3.05
N ASP A 96 -9.72 -18.03 -3.85
CA ASP A 96 -11.15 -18.12 -3.54
C ASP A 96 -11.45 -18.80 -2.19
N SER A 97 -10.57 -19.68 -1.73
CA SER A 97 -10.79 -20.42 -0.47
C SER A 97 -10.49 -19.58 0.78
N THR A 98 -9.57 -18.63 0.67
CA THR A 98 -9.15 -17.77 1.78
C THR A 98 -9.62 -16.33 1.63
N GLY A 99 -9.77 -15.83 0.42
CA GLY A 99 -9.98 -14.42 0.12
C GLY A 99 -8.70 -13.59 0.08
N GLY A 100 -7.54 -14.20 0.38
CA GLY A 100 -6.22 -13.56 0.29
C GLY A 100 -5.66 -13.59 -1.13
N PHE A 101 -4.51 -12.94 -1.31
CA PHE A 101 -3.76 -12.96 -2.57
C PHE A 101 -2.39 -13.60 -2.36
N ARG A 102 -2.02 -14.49 -3.28
CA ARG A 102 -0.71 -15.16 -3.26
C ARG A 102 0.38 -14.15 -3.54
N ALA A 103 1.25 -13.93 -2.56
CA ALA A 103 2.38 -12.99 -2.66
C ALA A 103 3.56 -13.59 -3.42
N ASP A 104 3.74 -14.90 -3.30
CA ASP A 104 4.86 -15.66 -3.86
C ASP A 104 4.40 -16.96 -4.55
N ALA A 105 5.38 -17.70 -5.10
CA ALA A 105 5.14 -18.97 -5.78
C ALA A 105 4.69 -20.11 -4.84
N ASP A 106 4.99 -20.00 -3.55
CA ASP A 106 4.60 -21.00 -2.53
C ASP A 106 3.14 -20.81 -2.08
N GLY A 107 2.47 -19.77 -2.60
CA GLY A 107 1.09 -19.45 -2.26
C GLY A 107 0.94 -18.77 -0.90
N THR A 108 2.01 -18.20 -0.37
CA THR A 108 1.98 -17.39 0.85
C THR A 108 1.09 -16.17 0.63
N GLU A 109 0.23 -15.89 1.59
CA GLU A 109 -0.60 -14.69 1.63
C GLU A 109 -0.07 -13.78 2.74
N GLU A 110 -0.13 -12.47 2.53
CA GLU A 110 0.32 -11.52 3.54
C GLU A 110 -0.49 -10.23 3.50
N ILE A 111 -0.47 -9.48 4.61
CA ILE A 111 -1.31 -8.29 4.79
C ILE A 111 -1.04 -7.25 3.71
N MET A 112 0.23 -6.89 3.45
CA MET A 112 0.56 -5.79 2.53
C MET A 112 0.07 -6.08 1.12
N THR A 113 0.39 -7.26 0.58
CA THR A 113 0.03 -7.63 -0.79
C THR A 113 -1.47 -7.85 -0.94
N THR A 114 -2.12 -8.53 0.01
CA THR A 114 -3.58 -8.72 0.00
C THR A 114 -4.32 -7.40 0.11
N SER A 115 -3.90 -6.50 0.99
CA SER A 115 -4.54 -5.21 1.16
C SER A 115 -4.44 -4.35 -0.09
N LEU A 116 -3.24 -4.25 -0.68
CA LEU A 116 -3.05 -3.38 -1.84
C LEU A 116 -3.69 -3.97 -3.11
N ALA A 117 -3.61 -5.29 -3.32
CA ALA A 117 -4.30 -5.95 -4.44
C ALA A 117 -5.82 -5.79 -4.32
N GLY A 118 -6.38 -6.01 -3.13
CA GLY A 118 -7.80 -5.79 -2.86
C GLY A 118 -8.24 -4.35 -3.15
N LEU A 119 -7.43 -3.36 -2.73
CA LEU A 119 -7.70 -1.95 -2.99
C LEU A 119 -7.65 -1.61 -4.49
N ALA A 120 -6.63 -2.05 -5.20
CA ALA A 120 -6.49 -1.80 -6.63
C ALA A 120 -7.63 -2.45 -7.43
N LEU A 121 -8.01 -3.68 -7.08
CA LEU A 121 -9.12 -4.39 -7.70
C LEU A 121 -10.49 -3.77 -7.35
N LEU A 122 -10.66 -3.23 -6.14
CA LEU A 122 -11.85 -2.47 -5.77
C LEU A 122 -12.05 -1.28 -6.71
N ARG A 123 -10.97 -0.56 -7.02
CA ARG A 123 -10.97 0.57 -7.97
C ARG A 123 -11.20 0.12 -9.41
N ALA A 124 -10.78 -1.10 -9.75
CA ALA A 124 -11.07 -1.75 -11.03
C ALA A 124 -12.49 -2.34 -11.10
N GLY A 125 -13.35 -2.12 -10.08
CA GLY A 125 -14.73 -2.62 -10.03
C GLY A 125 -14.87 -4.09 -9.62
N ARG A 126 -13.82 -4.72 -9.11
CA ARG A 126 -13.82 -6.12 -8.63
C ARG A 126 -14.21 -6.18 -7.15
N THR A 127 -15.39 -5.67 -6.83
CA THR A 127 -15.85 -5.48 -5.45
C THR A 127 -15.91 -6.77 -4.65
N ASP A 128 -16.27 -7.90 -5.27
CA ASP A 128 -16.37 -9.18 -4.55
C ASP A 128 -15.00 -9.71 -4.12
N MET A 129 -13.97 -9.58 -4.95
CA MET A 129 -12.59 -9.93 -4.57
C MET A 129 -12.06 -9.01 -3.46
N ALA A 130 -12.39 -7.73 -3.53
CA ALA A 130 -12.03 -6.78 -2.47
C ALA A 130 -12.74 -7.09 -1.15
N ARG A 131 -14.03 -7.50 -1.18
CA ARG A 131 -14.73 -8.02 0.01
C ARG A 131 -14.07 -9.28 0.56
N GLY A 132 -13.64 -10.18 -0.31
CA GLY A 132 -12.86 -11.36 0.09
C GLY A 132 -11.58 -10.98 0.81
N ALA A 133 -10.81 -10.01 0.27
CA ALA A 133 -9.62 -9.48 0.92
C ALA A 133 -9.93 -8.84 2.28
N GLY A 134 -11.03 -8.09 2.39
CA GLY A 134 -11.50 -7.53 3.67
C GLY A 134 -11.84 -8.62 4.69
N ALA A 135 -12.54 -9.68 4.27
CA ALA A 135 -12.87 -10.82 5.13
C ALA A 135 -11.61 -11.63 5.53
N TRP A 136 -10.62 -11.71 4.64
CA TRP A 136 -9.33 -12.30 4.96
C TRP A 136 -8.59 -11.47 6.04
N LEU A 137 -8.57 -10.14 5.91
CA LEU A 137 -7.99 -9.26 6.93
C LEU A 137 -8.70 -9.40 8.28
N GLU A 138 -10.02 -9.50 8.31
CA GLU A 138 -10.81 -9.76 9.53
C GLU A 138 -10.33 -11.05 10.20
N ARG A 139 -10.24 -12.14 9.45
CA ARG A 139 -9.77 -13.44 9.93
C ARG A 139 -8.33 -13.39 10.46
N VAL A 140 -7.44 -12.69 9.73
CA VAL A 140 -6.05 -12.49 10.19
C VAL A 140 -6.01 -11.74 11.51
N LEU A 141 -6.82 -10.69 11.67
CA LEU A 141 -6.87 -9.92 12.92
C LEU A 141 -7.44 -10.74 14.09
N GLU A 142 -8.47 -11.53 13.82
CA GLU A 142 -9.10 -12.39 14.84
C GLU A 142 -8.22 -13.56 15.27
N ALA A 143 -7.38 -14.05 14.37
CA ALA A 143 -6.45 -15.14 14.65
C ALA A 143 -5.17 -14.69 15.39
N GLN A 144 -4.97 -13.39 15.63
CA GLN A 144 -3.79 -12.92 16.34
C GLN A 144 -3.73 -13.48 17.77
N PRO A 145 -2.58 -14.00 18.18
CA PRO A 145 -2.42 -14.51 19.56
C PRO A 145 -2.50 -13.40 20.59
N ASP A 146 -1.94 -12.24 20.33
CA ASP A 146 -1.95 -11.07 21.19
C ASP A 146 -1.60 -9.79 20.39
N LEU A 147 -2.60 -8.98 20.06
CA LEU A 147 -2.41 -7.72 19.34
C LEU A 147 -1.61 -6.67 20.11
N LEU A 148 -1.54 -6.76 21.44
CA LEU A 148 -0.74 -5.85 22.26
C LEU A 148 0.76 -6.12 22.11
N ARG A 149 1.12 -7.33 21.68
CA ARG A 149 2.51 -7.73 21.41
C ARG A 149 2.94 -7.52 19.97
N GLY A 150 2.00 -7.16 19.07
CA GLY A 150 2.27 -6.89 17.67
C GLY A 150 1.32 -7.59 16.73
N LEU A 151 1.72 -7.70 15.46
CA LEU A 151 0.88 -8.21 14.38
C LEU A 151 1.66 -9.24 13.56
N VAL A 152 1.23 -10.50 13.58
CA VAL A 152 1.67 -11.51 12.62
C VAL A 152 0.95 -11.24 11.32
N HIS A 153 1.69 -11.05 10.22
CA HIS A 153 1.12 -10.58 8.96
C HIS A 153 1.24 -11.57 7.80
N VAL A 154 1.79 -12.75 8.04
CA VAL A 154 1.95 -13.82 7.05
C VAL A 154 0.99 -14.96 7.34
N TRP A 155 0.28 -15.40 6.31
CA TRP A 155 -0.65 -16.51 6.34
C TRP A 155 -0.25 -17.56 5.31
N LYS A 156 -0.12 -18.81 5.73
CA LYS A 156 0.07 -19.94 4.81
C LYS A 156 -1.23 -20.73 4.70
N PRO A 157 -1.79 -20.90 3.49
CA PRO A 157 -2.98 -21.71 3.29
C PRO A 157 -2.81 -23.12 3.86
N GLY A 158 -3.81 -23.59 4.61
CA GLY A 158 -3.77 -24.88 5.30
C GLY A 158 -3.02 -24.89 6.64
N VAL A 159 -2.25 -23.83 6.96
CA VAL A 159 -1.52 -23.69 8.24
C VAL A 159 -2.10 -22.57 9.09
N GLY A 160 -2.41 -21.43 8.49
CA GLY A 160 -2.86 -20.21 9.17
C GLY A 160 -1.73 -19.19 9.39
N LEU A 161 -1.86 -18.37 10.42
CA LEU A 161 -0.83 -17.40 10.79
C LEU A 161 0.52 -18.08 11.04
N THR A 162 1.59 -17.49 10.50
CA THR A 162 2.93 -18.07 10.54
C THR A 162 3.91 -17.01 11.01
N GLU A 163 4.54 -17.23 12.17
CA GLU A 163 5.54 -16.33 12.75
C GLU A 163 6.95 -16.51 12.16
N GLY A 164 7.19 -17.59 11.43
CA GLY A 164 8.48 -17.89 10.81
C GLY A 164 9.64 -17.86 11.79
N ASP A 165 10.64 -17.01 11.48
CA ASP A 165 11.79 -16.71 12.35
C ASP A 165 11.53 -15.54 13.31
N CYS A 166 10.30 -15.09 13.42
CA CYS A 166 9.86 -13.92 14.19
C CYS A 166 10.46 -12.57 13.74
N SER A 167 11.11 -12.53 12.59
CA SER A 167 11.63 -11.28 12.02
C SER A 167 10.51 -10.37 11.50
N VAL A 168 10.87 -9.14 11.13
CA VAL A 168 9.96 -8.17 10.49
C VAL A 168 9.30 -8.69 9.20
N TRP A 169 9.86 -9.75 8.61
CA TRP A 169 9.30 -10.44 7.45
C TRP A 169 8.04 -11.27 7.75
N TYR A 170 7.77 -11.54 9.03
CA TYR A 170 6.63 -12.35 9.47
C TYR A 170 5.74 -11.61 10.46
N ARG A 171 6.32 -10.73 11.27
CA ARG A 171 5.58 -10.04 12.32
C ARG A 171 6.11 -8.64 12.62
N VAL A 172 5.22 -7.77 13.05
CA VAL A 172 5.55 -6.53 13.75
C VAL A 172 5.68 -6.86 15.23
N ASN A 173 6.82 -6.60 15.84
CA ASN A 173 7.01 -6.70 17.29
C ASN A 173 6.73 -5.34 17.94
N ALA A 174 5.67 -5.25 18.74
CA ALA A 174 5.26 -3.98 19.33
C ALA A 174 6.29 -3.40 20.32
N ALA A 175 7.16 -4.24 20.91
CA ALA A 175 8.17 -3.82 21.87
C ALA A 175 9.48 -3.31 21.23
N GLU A 176 9.64 -3.44 19.92
CA GLU A 176 10.89 -3.13 19.24
C GLU A 176 10.74 -1.96 18.26
N PRO A 177 11.78 -1.12 18.07
CA PRO A 177 11.79 -0.05 17.09
C PRO A 177 11.92 -0.58 15.65
N ARG A 178 11.66 0.31 14.67
CA ARG A 178 11.90 0.10 13.24
C ARG A 178 11.18 -1.11 12.66
N GLN A 179 9.95 -1.33 13.10
CA GLN A 179 9.13 -2.43 12.60
C GLN A 179 8.37 -2.04 11.31
N TRP A 180 7.80 -3.01 10.62
CA TRP A 180 6.98 -2.78 9.43
C TRP A 180 5.56 -2.30 9.79
N TYR A 181 5.47 -1.12 10.39
CA TYR A 181 4.22 -0.51 10.86
C TYR A 181 3.20 -0.29 9.75
N PHE A 182 3.62 -0.23 8.49
CA PHE A 182 2.75 -0.06 7.33
C PHE A 182 1.68 -1.14 7.20
N GLN A 183 1.88 -2.30 7.79
CA GLN A 183 0.90 -3.40 7.76
C GLN A 183 -0.45 -2.97 8.35
N TYR A 184 -0.45 -2.20 9.42
CA TYR A 184 -1.67 -1.68 10.02
C TYR A 184 -2.40 -0.68 9.11
N GLY A 185 -1.65 0.24 8.53
CA GLY A 185 -2.20 1.33 7.75
C GLY A 185 -2.74 0.91 6.39
N ILE A 186 -2.05 0.01 5.70
CA ILE A 186 -2.50 -0.47 4.38
C ILE A 186 -3.78 -1.32 4.50
N SER A 187 -3.91 -2.08 5.60
CA SER A 187 -5.17 -2.78 5.92
C SER A 187 -6.30 -1.80 6.12
N ALA A 188 -6.08 -0.76 6.93
CA ALA A 188 -7.07 0.26 7.19
C ALA A 188 -7.47 1.01 5.93
N ALA A 189 -6.54 1.27 5.00
CA ALA A 189 -6.84 1.93 3.73
C ALA A 189 -7.79 1.12 2.84
N LEU A 190 -7.54 -0.19 2.64
CA LEU A 190 -8.47 -1.05 1.92
C LEU A 190 -9.84 -1.07 2.59
N LEU A 191 -9.88 -1.27 3.90
CA LEU A 191 -11.13 -1.42 4.65
C LEU A 191 -11.96 -0.12 4.67
N ALA A 192 -11.31 1.03 4.80
CA ALA A 192 -11.99 2.32 4.69
C ALA A 192 -12.56 2.53 3.29
N ASP A 193 -11.81 2.21 2.21
CA ASP A 193 -12.31 2.34 0.84
C ASP A 193 -13.45 1.33 0.56
N LEU A 194 -13.38 0.13 1.09
CA LEU A 194 -14.50 -0.84 1.05
C LEU A 194 -15.75 -0.27 1.74
N SER A 195 -15.61 0.30 2.95
CA SER A 195 -16.74 0.93 3.64
C SER A 195 -17.35 2.05 2.81
N ARG A 196 -16.51 2.90 2.22
CA ARG A 196 -16.94 4.01 1.37
C ARG A 196 -17.71 3.55 0.13
N GLN A 197 -17.23 2.50 -0.55
CA GLN A 197 -17.82 2.05 -1.81
C GLN A 197 -19.03 1.14 -1.62
N THR A 198 -19.06 0.34 -0.54
CA THR A 198 -20.14 -0.62 -0.30
C THR A 198 -21.21 -0.11 0.66
N GLY A 199 -20.90 0.92 1.48
CA GLY A 199 -21.77 1.38 2.56
C GLY A 199 -21.78 0.46 3.78
N GLU A 200 -20.98 -0.60 3.82
CA GLU A 200 -20.94 -1.56 4.92
C GLU A 200 -20.08 -1.01 6.08
N ALA A 201 -20.73 -0.61 7.18
CA ALA A 201 -20.08 0.00 8.35
C ALA A 201 -19.04 -0.91 9.01
N ARG A 202 -19.20 -2.24 8.92
CA ARG A 202 -18.25 -3.21 9.51
C ARG A 202 -16.81 -3.02 9.03
N TRP A 203 -16.62 -2.58 7.79
CA TRP A 203 -15.29 -2.36 7.24
C TRP A 203 -14.61 -1.15 7.88
N LEU A 204 -15.36 -0.09 8.16
CA LEU A 204 -14.81 1.06 8.87
C LEU A 204 -14.43 0.71 10.31
N GLU A 205 -15.25 -0.08 10.99
CA GLU A 205 -14.93 -0.57 12.33
C GLU A 205 -13.66 -1.43 12.33
N LEU A 206 -13.53 -2.33 11.35
CA LEU A 206 -12.34 -3.17 11.22
C LEU A 206 -11.08 -2.32 10.88
N ALA A 207 -11.19 -1.30 10.03
CA ALA A 207 -10.11 -0.35 9.75
C ALA A 207 -9.59 0.29 11.04
N ARG A 208 -10.51 0.75 11.89
CA ARG A 208 -10.16 1.36 13.19
C ARG A 208 -9.51 0.37 14.15
N ARG A 209 -9.91 -0.90 14.16
CA ARG A 209 -9.25 -1.94 14.96
C ARG A 209 -7.79 -2.11 14.56
N TYR A 210 -7.47 -2.11 13.25
CA TYR A 210 -6.08 -2.13 12.78
C TYR A 210 -5.29 -0.90 13.20
N LEU A 211 -5.85 0.30 13.04
CA LEU A 211 -5.18 1.54 13.44
C LEU A 211 -4.97 1.60 14.97
N HIS A 212 -5.98 1.22 15.75
CA HIS A 212 -5.87 1.18 17.21
C HIS A 212 -4.78 0.19 17.68
N ALA A 213 -4.65 -0.96 17.03
CA ALA A 213 -3.60 -1.91 17.34
C ALA A 213 -2.19 -1.31 17.13
N SER A 214 -2.01 -0.43 16.13
CA SER A 214 -0.73 0.26 15.91
C SER A 214 -0.32 1.17 17.08
N ALA A 215 -1.27 1.65 17.88
CA ALA A 215 -0.98 2.53 19.02
C ALA A 215 -0.17 1.83 20.13
N HIS A 216 -0.16 0.51 20.17
CA HIS A 216 0.59 -0.29 21.13
C HIS A 216 2.05 -0.56 20.71
N CYS A 217 2.42 -0.19 19.47
CA CYS A 217 3.78 -0.36 18.98
C CYS A 217 4.75 0.64 19.60
N TYR A 218 6.05 0.38 19.38
CA TYR A 218 7.14 1.19 19.90
C TYR A 218 6.95 2.67 19.57
N GLU A 219 7.57 3.55 20.35
CA GLU A 219 7.36 5.01 20.27
C GLU A 219 7.69 5.65 18.91
N ASP A 220 8.53 5.01 18.09
CA ASP A 220 8.90 5.47 16.76
C ASP A 220 7.86 5.18 15.67
N ARG A 221 6.77 4.46 15.99
CA ARG A 221 5.73 3.96 15.05
C ARG A 221 5.11 5.00 14.10
N TYR A 222 5.26 6.28 14.40
CA TYR A 222 4.75 7.38 13.55
C TYR A 222 5.86 8.24 12.94
N ARG A 223 7.12 7.90 13.17
CA ARG A 223 8.30 8.72 12.84
C ARG A 223 9.34 7.98 12.00
N THR A 224 8.98 6.86 11.41
CA THR A 224 9.88 6.09 10.55
C THR A 224 9.36 6.06 9.12
N PRO A 225 10.19 5.74 8.13
CA PRO A 225 9.72 5.50 6.76
C PRO A 225 8.63 4.43 6.67
N GLN A 226 8.56 3.52 7.63
CA GLN A 226 7.54 2.45 7.67
C GLN A 226 6.17 2.92 8.16
N SER A 227 6.05 4.18 8.58
CA SER A 227 4.82 4.74 9.18
C SER A 227 3.84 5.31 8.14
N GLY A 228 4.30 5.63 6.94
CA GLY A 228 3.53 6.42 5.96
C GLY A 228 2.13 5.85 5.67
N LYS A 229 2.00 4.53 5.54
CA LYS A 229 0.70 3.91 5.27
C LYS A 229 -0.28 3.99 6.46
N ILE A 230 0.23 4.13 7.70
CA ILE A 230 -0.65 4.39 8.86
C ILE A 230 -1.37 5.72 8.67
N GLY A 231 -0.65 6.78 8.30
CA GLY A 231 -1.25 8.08 8.03
C GLY A 231 -2.28 8.04 6.89
N TRP A 232 -1.98 7.32 5.82
CA TRP A 232 -2.91 7.11 4.72
C TRP A 232 -4.19 6.39 5.16
N GLY A 233 -4.07 5.23 5.82
CA GLY A 233 -5.22 4.49 6.34
C GLY A 233 -6.04 5.32 7.34
N ALA A 234 -5.37 6.06 8.22
CA ALA A 234 -6.02 6.96 9.18
C ALA A 234 -6.75 8.11 8.48
N ALA A 235 -6.18 8.70 7.42
CA ALA A 235 -6.81 9.78 6.66
C ALA A 235 -8.14 9.35 6.03
N TRP A 236 -8.16 8.18 5.39
CA TRP A 236 -9.38 7.66 4.79
C TRP A 236 -10.40 7.21 5.85
N THR A 237 -9.93 6.68 6.97
CA THR A 237 -10.79 6.36 8.11
C THR A 237 -11.41 7.63 8.69
N TYR A 238 -10.61 8.69 8.90
CA TYR A 238 -11.07 9.98 9.36
C TYR A 238 -12.12 10.62 8.44
N ALA A 239 -11.92 10.54 7.12
CA ALA A 239 -12.88 11.08 6.16
C ALA A 239 -14.29 10.48 6.29
N LEU A 240 -14.39 9.26 6.80
CA LEU A 240 -15.65 8.54 6.99
C LEU A 240 -16.17 8.65 8.44
N SER A 241 -15.27 8.61 9.43
CA SER A 241 -15.63 8.61 10.85
C SER A 241 -15.84 10.02 11.41
N GLY A 242 -15.04 11.00 10.94
CA GLY A 242 -14.97 12.33 11.50
C GLY A 242 -14.37 12.41 12.90
N LEU A 243 -13.77 11.33 13.42
CA LEU A 243 -13.30 11.24 14.80
C LEU A 243 -11.95 11.92 14.98
N ALA A 244 -11.83 12.70 16.06
CA ALA A 244 -10.61 13.47 16.36
C ALA A 244 -9.37 12.58 16.49
N GLU A 245 -9.50 11.40 17.08
CA GLU A 245 -8.40 10.43 17.25
C GLU A 245 -7.81 9.97 15.92
N ASP A 246 -8.64 9.73 14.90
CA ASP A 246 -8.17 9.36 13.56
C ASP A 246 -7.39 10.52 12.93
N LYS A 247 -7.85 11.78 13.12
CA LYS A 247 -7.16 13.00 12.66
C LYS A 247 -5.82 13.21 13.36
N GLU A 248 -5.76 12.99 14.66
CA GLU A 248 -4.53 13.11 15.44
C GLU A 248 -3.46 12.13 14.91
N LEU A 249 -3.88 10.92 14.57
CA LEU A 249 -3.00 9.92 13.99
C LEU A 249 -2.44 10.36 12.62
N VAL A 250 -3.29 10.91 11.74
CA VAL A 250 -2.84 11.51 10.46
C VAL A 250 -1.79 12.58 10.72
N THR A 251 -2.09 13.52 11.59
CA THR A 251 -1.20 14.66 11.92
C THR A 251 0.15 14.19 12.48
N ALA A 252 0.14 13.14 13.32
CA ALA A 252 1.37 12.57 13.88
C ALA A 252 2.28 11.98 12.80
N VAL A 253 1.69 11.23 11.84
CA VAL A 253 2.43 10.63 10.74
C VAL A 253 2.89 11.69 9.73
N GLU A 254 2.04 12.63 9.33
CA GLU A 254 2.42 13.74 8.43
C GLU A 254 3.65 14.49 8.98
N ARG A 255 3.63 14.86 10.26
CA ARG A 255 4.77 15.51 10.91
C ARG A 255 6.00 14.63 10.87
N GLY A 256 5.88 13.35 11.25
CA GLY A 256 6.99 12.40 11.21
C GLY A 256 7.61 12.25 9.83
N LEU A 257 6.81 12.18 8.77
CA LEU A 257 7.31 12.11 7.39
C LEU A 257 7.98 13.41 6.95
N CYS A 258 7.40 14.58 7.30
CA CYS A 258 8.01 15.86 6.98
C CYS A 258 9.37 16.04 7.69
N ASP A 259 9.48 15.61 8.94
CA ASP A 259 10.74 15.66 9.71
C ASP A 259 11.84 14.77 9.09
N LEU A 260 11.47 13.73 8.36
CA LEU A 260 12.39 12.83 7.64
C LEU A 260 12.80 13.34 6.25
N GLN A 261 12.16 14.41 5.74
CA GLN A 261 12.46 14.93 4.40
C GLN A 261 13.83 15.61 4.36
N GLY A 262 14.62 15.23 3.38
CA GLY A 262 15.93 15.89 3.13
C GLY A 262 15.78 17.30 2.58
N GLY A 263 16.83 18.11 2.72
CA GLY A 263 16.87 19.49 2.20
C GLY A 263 16.75 19.61 0.68
N ASP A 264 16.91 18.50 -0.07
CA ASP A 264 16.68 18.40 -1.50
C ASP A 264 15.22 17.99 -1.86
N GLY A 265 14.36 17.88 -0.85
CA GLY A 265 12.96 17.48 -1.02
C GLY A 265 12.73 15.97 -1.15
N SER A 266 13.78 15.15 -1.17
CA SER A 266 13.65 13.69 -1.21
C SER A 266 13.62 13.05 0.17
N TRP A 267 13.23 11.77 0.23
CA TRP A 267 13.40 10.94 1.41
C TRP A 267 14.48 9.89 1.18
N ASN A 268 15.34 9.72 2.18
CA ASN A 268 16.56 8.92 2.03
C ASN A 268 16.28 7.40 1.95
N GLY A 269 15.18 6.91 2.41
CA GLY A 269 14.87 5.47 2.39
C GLY A 269 15.73 4.61 3.33
N GLU A 270 16.57 5.21 4.17
CA GLU A 270 17.31 4.47 5.19
C GLU A 270 16.38 3.76 6.14
N GLY A 271 16.64 2.47 6.38
CA GLY A 271 15.82 1.65 7.26
C GLY A 271 14.47 1.20 6.68
N VAL A 272 14.22 1.42 5.37
CA VAL A 272 12.98 0.96 4.73
C VAL A 272 13.01 -0.55 4.45
N TYR A 273 14.13 -1.08 3.98
CA TYR A 273 14.22 -2.46 3.53
C TYR A 273 14.93 -3.40 4.52
N ASP A 274 15.78 -2.85 5.36
CA ASP A 274 16.41 -3.59 6.45
C ASP A 274 16.73 -2.66 7.63
N ALA A 275 17.10 -3.24 8.75
CA ALA A 275 17.59 -2.50 9.92
C ALA A 275 19.02 -1.97 9.72
N SER A 276 19.61 -2.10 8.53
CA SER A 276 20.96 -1.66 8.22
C SER A 276 21.04 -0.16 8.03
N PRO A 277 22.00 0.53 8.63
CA PRO A 277 22.23 1.96 8.45
C PRO A 277 22.94 2.31 7.12
N ALA A 278 23.02 1.39 6.16
CA ALA A 278 23.65 1.66 4.88
C ALA A 278 22.89 2.77 4.12
N PRO A 279 23.58 3.71 3.47
CA PRO A 279 22.95 4.73 2.65
C PRO A 279 22.07 4.06 1.58
N ALA A 280 20.81 4.48 1.49
CA ALA A 280 19.90 3.94 0.49
C ALA A 280 20.43 4.21 -0.92
N SER A 281 20.28 3.23 -1.80
CA SER A 281 20.60 3.39 -3.22
C SER A 281 19.72 4.51 -3.84
N ALA A 282 20.15 5.07 -4.97
CA ALA A 282 19.34 6.03 -5.70
C ALA A 282 17.95 5.49 -6.05
N LEU A 283 17.85 4.19 -6.35
CA LEU A 283 16.57 3.50 -6.62
C LEU A 283 15.67 3.46 -5.39
N ALA A 284 16.22 3.10 -4.22
CA ALA A 284 15.47 3.11 -2.96
C ALA A 284 14.96 4.51 -2.60
N ARG A 285 15.78 5.55 -2.84
CA ARG A 285 15.34 6.95 -2.66
C ARG A 285 14.19 7.33 -3.60
N MET A 286 14.24 6.91 -4.86
CA MET A 286 13.17 7.16 -5.84
C MET A 286 11.89 6.45 -5.43
N ASP A 287 11.97 5.19 -5.02
CA ASP A 287 10.84 4.38 -4.57
C ASP A 287 10.15 5.01 -3.35
N VAL A 288 10.92 5.33 -2.31
CA VAL A 288 10.39 5.93 -1.07
C VAL A 288 9.85 7.33 -1.29
N THR A 289 10.56 8.16 -2.08
CA THR A 289 10.09 9.52 -2.40
C THR A 289 8.77 9.46 -3.16
N SER A 290 8.63 8.57 -4.14
CA SER A 290 7.37 8.37 -4.86
C SER A 290 6.24 7.93 -3.92
N GLU A 291 6.52 6.99 -3.01
CA GLU A 291 5.54 6.56 -2.02
C GLU A 291 5.07 7.72 -1.15
N PHE A 292 6.00 8.49 -0.57
CA PHE A 292 5.64 9.54 0.38
C PHE A 292 4.97 10.73 -0.28
N VAL A 293 5.32 11.08 -1.51
CA VAL A 293 4.56 12.06 -2.29
C VAL A 293 3.11 11.60 -2.47
N ALA A 294 2.88 10.34 -2.85
CA ALA A 294 1.52 9.81 -2.99
C ALA A 294 0.76 9.81 -1.66
N LEU A 295 1.39 9.32 -0.59
CA LEU A 295 0.74 9.22 0.72
C LEU A 295 0.43 10.59 1.33
N LEU A 296 1.37 11.53 1.30
CA LEU A 296 1.16 12.88 1.82
C LEU A 296 0.11 13.65 1.01
N SER A 297 0.07 13.46 -0.31
CA SER A 297 -1.00 14.05 -1.15
C SER A 297 -2.38 13.56 -0.72
N MET A 298 -2.54 12.24 -0.52
CA MET A 298 -3.81 11.66 -0.06
C MET A 298 -4.20 12.10 1.36
N MET A 299 -3.24 12.19 2.28
CA MET A 299 -3.47 12.69 3.63
C MET A 299 -3.90 14.16 3.62
N SER A 300 -3.18 15.02 2.90
CA SER A 300 -3.45 16.45 2.80
C SER A 300 -4.82 16.74 2.17
N GLU A 301 -5.21 16.03 1.12
CA GLU A 301 -6.52 16.16 0.50
C GLU A 301 -7.64 15.91 1.52
N THR A 302 -7.48 14.90 2.34
CA THR A 302 -8.47 14.51 3.35
C THR A 302 -8.54 15.49 4.51
N THR A 303 -7.40 15.98 5.01
CA THR A 303 -7.34 16.88 6.18
C THR A 303 -7.71 18.32 5.85
N SER A 304 -7.55 18.75 4.60
CA SER A 304 -7.90 20.09 4.11
C SER A 304 -9.40 20.29 3.87
N GLY A 305 -10.25 19.32 4.19
CA GLY A 305 -11.69 19.37 4.01
C GLY A 305 -12.15 19.00 2.59
N GLY A 306 -11.28 18.42 1.79
CA GLY A 306 -11.65 17.71 0.58
C GLY A 306 -12.58 16.55 0.96
N LYS A 307 -13.87 16.68 0.65
CA LYS A 307 -14.79 15.54 0.79
C LYS A 307 -14.33 14.49 -0.22
N LEU A 308 -13.84 13.35 0.24
CA LEU A 308 -13.81 12.16 -0.59
C LEU A 308 -15.19 12.02 -1.22
N ASP A 309 -15.25 12.07 -2.54
CA ASP A 309 -16.52 12.03 -3.28
C ASP A 309 -17.23 10.71 -2.96
N VAL A 310 -18.16 10.78 -2.02
CA VAL A 310 -19.01 9.64 -1.65
C VAL A 310 -20.01 9.48 -2.77
N ARG A 311 -19.64 8.75 -3.81
CA ARG A 311 -20.59 8.34 -4.84
C ARG A 311 -21.74 7.63 -4.14
N LYS A 312 -22.89 8.27 -4.08
CA LYS A 312 -24.11 7.60 -3.62
C LYS A 312 -24.34 6.39 -4.51
N PRO A 313 -24.58 5.18 -3.95
CA PRO A 313 -24.89 4.03 -4.77
C PRO A 313 -26.06 4.40 -5.68
N GLY A 314 -25.86 4.25 -7.00
CA GLY A 314 -26.87 4.54 -7.99
C GLY A 314 -28.11 3.70 -7.65
N LYS A 315 -29.26 4.36 -7.54
CA LYS A 315 -30.55 3.68 -7.56
C LYS A 315 -30.69 3.06 -8.96
N SER A 316 -30.48 1.74 -9.04
CA SER A 316 -30.89 0.93 -10.20
C SER A 316 -32.39 0.77 -10.21
#